data_f47b4da46a354ab5f88643ce44e08a72
#
_entry.id   f47b4da46a354ab5f88643ce44e08a72
#
_cell.length_a   1.000
_cell.length_b   1.000
_cell.length_c   1.000
_cell.angle_alpha   90.00
_cell.angle_beta   90.00
_cell.angle_gamma   90.00
#
_symmetry.space_group_name_H-M   'P 1'
#
loop_
_entity.id
_entity.type
_entity.pdbx_description
1 polymer ?
#
loop_
_entity_poly.entity_id
_entity_poly.type
_entity_poly.pdbx_seq_one_letter_code
_entity_poly.pdbx_strand_id
1 'polypeptide(L)'
;MAHALRSDLRNVAIVAHVDHGKTTLVDAMLRQTGSFGEHAHVDERAMDSNDLEREKGITILAKNTAITYKGKHAQGKEITINVIDTPGHADFGGEVERGLSMVDGVVLLVDASEGPLPQTRFVLRKALEAKLPVILLVNKTDRPDARIAEVEEEAHDLLLGLASDLVDDVPDLDVDALLDVPVVYASGRAGAASRNRPADGSLPDNDDLEPLFEAILEHVPAPEYDDEHPLQAWVTNLDSSPFLGRLALLRVFNGTLKKGQTVAWVRADGTHQNARITELLKTRALERYPAESAGPGDIVAIAGFENITIGETLSLIHI
;
A
#
# COMPACT_ATOMS: atom_id res chain seq x y z
N MET A 1 -11.31 12.61 22.71
CA MET A 1 -12.14 11.54 22.15
C MET A 1 -11.28 10.30 22.10
N ALA A 2 -11.80 9.12 22.46
CA ALA A 2 -11.02 7.90 22.40
C ALA A 2 -10.95 7.45 20.93
N HIS A 3 -9.76 7.45 20.34
CA HIS A 3 -9.55 6.86 19.02
C HIS A 3 -9.50 5.34 19.17
N ALA A 4 -10.27 4.65 18.35
CA ALA A 4 -10.24 3.19 18.23
C ALA A 4 -9.25 2.78 17.12
N LEU A 5 -8.76 1.54 17.18
CA LEU A 5 -7.78 0.99 16.24
C LEU A 5 -8.32 -0.25 15.52
N ARG A 6 -8.11 -0.33 14.22
CA ARG A 6 -8.36 -1.53 13.42
C ARG A 6 -7.15 -2.46 13.46
N SER A 7 -6.95 -3.13 14.59
CA SER A 7 -5.79 -4.02 14.80
C SER A 7 -5.70 -5.20 13.82
N ASP A 8 -6.79 -5.52 13.15
CA ASP A 8 -6.95 -6.56 12.13
C ASP A 8 -6.57 -6.12 10.71
N LEU A 9 -6.08 -4.88 10.56
CA LEU A 9 -5.83 -4.28 9.25
C LEU A 9 -4.50 -3.51 9.24
N ARG A 10 -3.79 -3.59 8.11
CA ARG A 10 -2.65 -2.73 7.76
C ARG A 10 -2.78 -2.28 6.31
N ASN A 11 -2.54 -1.00 6.06
CA ASN A 11 -2.49 -0.45 4.71
C ASN A 11 -1.07 0.03 4.45
N VAL A 12 -0.39 -0.57 3.48
CA VAL A 12 1.01 -0.27 3.17
C VAL A 12 1.20 -0.02 1.68
N ALA A 13 1.98 0.99 1.31
CA ALA A 13 2.44 1.18 -0.05
C ALA A 13 3.82 0.54 -0.24
N ILE A 14 4.04 -0.11 -1.38
CA ILE A 14 5.38 -0.53 -1.78
C ILE A 14 5.90 0.43 -2.83
N VAL A 15 6.92 1.19 -2.45
CA VAL A 15 7.64 2.14 -3.30
C VAL A 15 8.90 1.47 -3.81
N ALA A 16 9.02 1.32 -5.11
CA ALA A 16 10.16 0.69 -5.74
C ALA A 16 10.45 1.30 -7.11
N HIS A 17 11.71 1.29 -7.52
CA HIS A 17 12.05 1.54 -8.92
C HIS A 17 11.63 0.34 -9.80
N VAL A 18 11.48 0.60 -11.09
CA VAL A 18 11.24 -0.44 -12.10
C VAL A 18 12.34 -1.50 -11.99
N ASP A 19 11.97 -2.76 -12.12
CA ASP A 19 12.85 -3.93 -12.04
C ASP A 19 13.51 -4.20 -10.66
N HIS A 20 13.25 -3.42 -9.59
CA HIS A 20 13.74 -3.73 -8.24
C HIS A 20 13.07 -4.99 -7.61
N GLY A 21 12.04 -5.56 -8.27
CA GLY A 21 11.43 -6.84 -7.89
C GLY A 21 10.16 -6.72 -7.06
N LYS A 22 9.46 -5.58 -7.14
CA LYS A 22 8.19 -5.35 -6.44
C LYS A 22 7.15 -6.44 -6.73
N THR A 23 6.84 -6.68 -7.99
CA THR A 23 5.86 -7.69 -8.42
C THR A 23 6.23 -9.08 -7.92
N THR A 24 7.51 -9.46 -8.05
CA THR A 24 8.02 -10.75 -7.58
C THR A 24 7.88 -10.92 -6.08
N LEU A 25 8.13 -9.87 -5.30
CA LEU A 25 7.97 -9.87 -3.86
C LEU A 25 6.49 -10.04 -3.46
N VAL A 26 5.58 -9.27 -4.06
CA VAL A 26 4.15 -9.36 -3.75
C VAL A 26 3.57 -10.72 -4.15
N ASP A 27 4.00 -11.27 -5.27
CA ASP A 27 3.63 -12.64 -5.66
C ASP A 27 4.10 -13.68 -4.64
N ALA A 28 5.32 -13.53 -4.09
CA ALA A 28 5.83 -14.39 -3.04
C ALA A 28 5.02 -14.25 -1.74
N MET A 29 4.67 -13.01 -1.35
CA MET A 29 3.80 -12.74 -0.19
C MET A 29 2.44 -13.42 -0.34
N LEU A 30 1.80 -13.30 -1.49
CA LEU A 30 0.50 -13.92 -1.78
C LEU A 30 0.56 -15.46 -1.77
N ARG A 31 1.63 -16.05 -2.29
CA ARG A 31 1.84 -17.51 -2.27
C ARG A 31 2.01 -18.04 -0.85
N GLN A 32 2.87 -17.42 -0.05
CA GLN A 32 3.17 -17.89 1.30
C GLN A 32 1.99 -17.74 2.26
N THR A 33 1.13 -16.75 2.05
CA THR A 33 -0.08 -16.56 2.86
C THR A 33 -1.28 -17.39 2.39
N GLY A 34 -1.13 -18.18 1.31
CA GLY A 34 -2.22 -18.99 0.76
C GLY A 34 -3.37 -18.15 0.20
N SER A 35 -3.12 -16.89 -0.13
CA SER A 35 -4.12 -15.97 -0.66
C SER A 35 -4.57 -16.35 -2.09
N PHE A 36 -3.76 -17.14 -2.81
CA PHE A 36 -4.19 -17.81 -4.04
C PHE A 36 -4.86 -19.15 -3.69
N GLY A 37 -6.02 -19.44 -4.30
CA GLY A 37 -6.64 -20.76 -4.18
C GLY A 37 -5.71 -21.86 -4.72
N GLU A 38 -5.81 -23.09 -4.18
CA GLU A 38 -4.94 -24.24 -4.50
C GLU A 38 -4.82 -24.58 -6.01
N HIS A 39 -5.69 -24.03 -6.85
CA HIS A 39 -5.73 -24.25 -8.31
C HIS A 39 -5.55 -23.00 -9.16
N ALA A 40 -5.18 -21.86 -8.56
CA ALA A 40 -4.93 -20.67 -9.36
C ALA A 40 -3.61 -20.85 -10.12
N HIS A 41 -3.69 -20.99 -11.44
CA HIS A 41 -2.54 -20.75 -12.32
C HIS A 41 -2.20 -19.27 -12.20
N VAL A 42 -1.21 -18.97 -11.36
CA VAL A 42 -0.68 -17.60 -11.23
C VAL A 42 0.29 -17.42 -12.39
N ASP A 43 -0.12 -16.63 -13.38
CA ASP A 43 0.82 -16.13 -14.37
C ASP A 43 1.92 -15.35 -13.65
N GLU A 44 3.16 -15.55 -14.02
CA GLU A 44 4.27 -14.71 -13.58
C GLU A 44 3.88 -13.25 -13.89
N ARG A 45 3.90 -12.34 -12.87
CA ARG A 45 3.42 -10.95 -12.90
C ARG A 45 1.90 -10.79 -12.83
N ALA A 46 1.26 -11.48 -11.88
CA ALA A 46 -0.19 -11.40 -11.66
C ALA A 46 -0.69 -9.96 -11.38
N MET A 47 0.15 -9.06 -10.86
CA MET A 47 -0.20 -7.66 -10.62
C MET A 47 -0.24 -6.81 -11.89
N ASP A 48 0.52 -7.15 -12.93
CA ASP A 48 0.59 -6.39 -14.20
C ASP A 48 -0.58 -6.77 -15.11
N SER A 49 -1.79 -6.30 -14.81
CA SER A 49 -3.02 -6.69 -15.52
C SER A 49 -3.30 -5.90 -16.80
N ASN A 50 -2.59 -4.79 -17.04
CA ASN A 50 -2.75 -3.96 -18.23
C ASN A 50 -1.68 -4.33 -19.29
N ASP A 51 -2.11 -4.48 -20.55
CA ASP A 51 -1.19 -4.81 -21.65
C ASP A 51 -0.03 -3.82 -21.79
N LEU A 52 -0.28 -2.53 -21.52
CA LEU A 52 0.75 -1.48 -21.51
C LEU A 52 1.73 -1.63 -20.33
N GLU A 53 1.27 -2.03 -19.17
CA GLU A 53 2.12 -2.30 -18.00
C GLU A 53 3.01 -3.51 -18.26
N ARG A 54 2.44 -4.58 -18.85
CA ARG A 54 3.18 -5.78 -19.24
C ARG A 54 4.24 -5.51 -20.31
N GLU A 55 3.89 -4.69 -21.32
CA GLU A 55 4.80 -4.35 -22.41
C GLU A 55 5.96 -3.46 -21.94
N LYS A 56 5.68 -2.49 -21.06
CA LYS A 56 6.65 -1.51 -20.60
C LYS A 56 7.33 -1.86 -19.28
N GLY A 57 6.82 -2.86 -18.54
CA GLY A 57 7.36 -3.28 -17.25
C GLY A 57 7.20 -2.23 -16.14
N ILE A 58 6.25 -1.29 -16.27
CA ILE A 58 6.03 -0.20 -15.31
C ILE A 58 4.60 -0.25 -14.76
N THR A 59 4.42 0.09 -13.48
CA THR A 59 3.11 0.33 -12.89
C THR A 59 2.60 1.70 -13.34
N ILE A 60 1.41 1.76 -13.91
CA ILE A 60 0.76 2.99 -14.35
C ILE A 60 -0.36 3.39 -13.38
N LEU A 61 -1.15 2.43 -12.93
CA LEU A 61 -2.28 2.65 -12.02
C LEU A 61 -2.01 2.04 -10.66
N ALA A 62 -2.30 2.78 -9.60
CA ALA A 62 -2.25 2.25 -8.24
C ALA A 62 -3.28 1.12 -8.09
N LYS A 63 -2.81 -0.06 -7.71
CA LYS A 63 -3.64 -1.27 -7.50
C LYS A 63 -3.62 -1.65 -6.04
N ASN A 64 -4.75 -2.14 -5.55
CA ASN A 64 -4.86 -2.72 -4.22
C ASN A 64 -4.79 -4.24 -4.30
N THR A 65 -3.84 -4.82 -3.57
CA THR A 65 -3.72 -6.26 -3.35
C THR A 65 -3.94 -6.52 -1.87
N ALA A 66 -4.88 -7.39 -1.53
CA ALA A 66 -5.19 -7.70 -0.13
C ALA A 66 -4.64 -9.09 0.26
N ILE A 67 -3.71 -9.10 1.18
CA ILE A 67 -3.05 -10.30 1.69
C ILE A 67 -3.69 -10.68 3.03
N THR A 68 -4.09 -11.94 3.16
CA THR A 68 -4.62 -12.47 4.43
C THR A 68 -3.48 -13.15 5.20
N TYR A 69 -2.98 -12.48 6.23
CA TYR A 69 -1.88 -12.98 7.05
C TYR A 69 -2.41 -13.69 8.29
N LYS A 70 -1.90 -14.92 8.53
CA LYS A 70 -2.21 -15.80 9.69
C LYS A 70 -0.96 -16.34 10.36
N GLY A 71 0.20 -15.73 10.11
CA GLY A 71 1.49 -16.17 10.64
C GLY A 71 1.64 -15.96 12.15
N LYS A 72 2.85 -16.18 12.63
CA LYS A 72 3.19 -16.20 14.07
C LYS A 72 2.82 -14.88 14.77
N HIS A 73 3.01 -13.75 14.11
CA HIS A 73 2.79 -12.42 14.69
C HIS A 73 1.31 -11.98 14.67
N ALA A 74 0.43 -12.75 14.01
CA ALA A 74 -1.02 -12.52 14.03
C ALA A 74 -1.69 -12.95 15.35
N GLN A 75 -0.97 -13.62 16.26
CA GLN A 75 -1.48 -14.06 17.56
C GLN A 75 -2.80 -14.86 17.46
N GLY A 76 -2.92 -15.71 16.44
CA GLY A 76 -4.10 -16.52 16.18
C GLY A 76 -5.28 -15.77 15.55
N LYS A 77 -5.10 -14.49 15.19
CA LYS A 77 -6.07 -13.69 14.45
C LYS A 77 -5.77 -13.73 12.95
N GLU A 78 -6.71 -13.28 12.16
CA GLU A 78 -6.53 -13.01 10.76
C GLU A 78 -6.30 -11.51 10.58
N ILE A 79 -5.17 -11.13 9.96
CA ILE A 79 -4.83 -9.73 9.68
C ILE A 79 -4.85 -9.53 8.17
N THR A 80 -5.60 -8.55 7.72
CA THR A 80 -5.58 -8.12 6.32
C THR A 80 -4.47 -7.09 6.13
N ILE A 81 -3.57 -7.35 5.18
CA ILE A 81 -2.56 -6.38 4.75
C ILE A 81 -2.91 -5.96 3.33
N ASN A 82 -3.41 -4.73 3.19
CA ASN A 82 -3.59 -4.10 1.89
C ASN A 82 -2.24 -3.56 1.41
N VAL A 83 -1.81 -4.05 0.27
CA VAL A 83 -0.61 -3.56 -0.42
C VAL A 83 -1.05 -2.71 -1.60
N ILE A 84 -0.76 -1.43 -1.53
CA ILE A 84 -1.00 -0.48 -2.62
C ILE A 84 0.25 -0.40 -3.48
N ASP A 85 0.11 -0.83 -4.72
CA ASP A 85 1.16 -0.68 -5.72
C ASP A 85 1.14 0.76 -6.25
N THR A 86 2.21 1.52 -5.99
CA THR A 86 2.34 2.91 -6.45
C THR A 86 3.27 2.99 -7.65
N PRO A 87 2.93 3.82 -8.67
CA PRO A 87 3.88 4.11 -9.74
C PRO A 87 5.20 4.66 -9.20
N GLY A 88 6.33 4.19 -9.75
CA GLY A 88 7.67 4.65 -9.33
C GLY A 88 8.15 5.90 -10.06
N HIS A 89 7.41 6.43 -11.04
CA HIS A 89 7.85 7.50 -11.92
C HIS A 89 7.20 8.85 -11.58
N ALA A 90 7.98 9.93 -11.60
CA ALA A 90 7.51 11.28 -11.28
C ALA A 90 6.40 11.80 -12.22
N ASP A 91 6.32 11.28 -13.46
CA ASP A 91 5.26 11.63 -14.41
C ASP A 91 3.86 11.25 -13.91
N PHE A 92 3.77 10.30 -12.98
CA PHE A 92 2.53 9.86 -12.35
C PHE A 92 2.33 10.44 -10.95
N GLY A 93 2.83 11.66 -10.69
CA GLY A 93 2.80 12.29 -9.36
C GLY A 93 1.43 12.28 -8.69
N GLY A 94 0.38 12.56 -9.43
CA GLY A 94 -0.99 12.51 -8.91
C GLY A 94 -1.44 11.10 -8.50
N GLU A 95 -1.02 10.04 -9.21
CA GLU A 95 -1.29 8.64 -8.84
C GLU A 95 -0.53 8.26 -7.57
N VAL A 96 0.71 8.72 -7.45
CA VAL A 96 1.54 8.51 -6.25
C VAL A 96 0.87 9.13 -5.02
N GLU A 97 0.48 10.40 -5.08
CA GLU A 97 -0.18 11.09 -3.96
C GLU A 97 -1.49 10.39 -3.56
N ARG A 98 -2.29 9.98 -4.53
CA ARG A 98 -3.52 9.23 -4.27
C ARG A 98 -3.27 7.87 -3.64
N GLY A 99 -2.27 7.13 -4.12
CA GLY A 99 -1.86 5.86 -3.52
C GLY A 99 -1.42 6.03 -2.07
N LEU A 100 -0.57 7.02 -1.81
CA LEU A 100 -0.06 7.32 -0.46
C LEU A 100 -1.17 7.80 0.50
N SER A 101 -2.21 8.47 0.01
CA SER A 101 -3.34 8.86 0.87
C SER A 101 -4.21 7.69 1.35
N MET A 102 -4.05 6.51 0.77
CA MET A 102 -4.78 5.30 1.16
C MET A 102 -4.07 4.45 2.20
N VAL A 103 -2.80 4.74 2.51
CA VAL A 103 -1.96 3.87 3.34
C VAL A 103 -1.58 4.52 4.68
N ASP A 104 -1.07 3.69 5.58
CA ASP A 104 -0.64 4.07 6.92
C ASP A 104 0.88 3.91 7.10
N GLY A 105 1.59 3.42 6.07
CA GLY A 105 3.05 3.28 6.05
C GLY A 105 3.57 2.87 4.69
N VAL A 106 4.88 2.89 4.53
CA VAL A 106 5.58 2.65 3.25
C VAL A 106 6.69 1.63 3.43
N VAL A 107 6.78 0.68 2.51
CA VAL A 107 7.97 -0.16 2.30
C VAL A 107 8.76 0.42 1.13
N LEU A 108 9.93 0.97 1.41
CA LEU A 108 10.90 1.39 0.40
C LEU A 108 11.72 0.18 -0.04
N LEU A 109 11.45 -0.33 -1.23
CA LEU A 109 12.13 -1.49 -1.79
C LEU A 109 13.26 -1.03 -2.72
N VAL A 110 14.49 -1.41 -2.41
CA VAL A 110 15.69 -1.13 -3.20
C VAL A 110 16.39 -2.41 -3.62
N ASP A 111 16.94 -2.43 -4.82
CA ASP A 111 17.78 -3.53 -5.32
C ASP A 111 19.15 -3.48 -4.64
N ALA A 112 19.62 -4.62 -4.12
CA ALA A 112 20.90 -4.74 -3.41
C ALA A 112 22.14 -4.42 -4.26
N SER A 113 22.01 -4.36 -5.58
CA SER A 113 23.12 -4.01 -6.48
C SER A 113 23.03 -2.58 -7.01
N GLU A 114 21.82 -2.09 -7.29
CA GLU A 114 21.60 -0.78 -7.91
C GLU A 114 21.49 0.35 -6.90
N GLY A 115 20.90 0.06 -5.73
CA GLY A 115 20.60 1.06 -4.71
C GLY A 115 19.40 1.95 -5.03
N PRO A 116 19.20 3.03 -4.28
CA PRO A 116 18.11 3.97 -4.51
C PRO A 116 18.35 4.82 -5.74
N LEU A 117 17.39 4.84 -6.67
CA LEU A 117 17.46 5.60 -7.92
C LEU A 117 16.74 6.96 -7.82
N PRO A 118 17.06 7.96 -8.67
CA PRO A 118 16.52 9.31 -8.56
C PRO A 118 14.99 9.40 -8.56
N GLN A 119 14.31 8.49 -9.25
CA GLN A 119 12.85 8.46 -9.31
C GLN A 119 12.21 8.07 -7.96
N THR A 120 12.89 7.23 -7.18
CA THR A 120 12.48 6.85 -5.81
C THR A 120 12.45 8.06 -4.89
N ARG A 121 13.37 9.04 -5.08
CA ARG A 121 13.42 10.28 -4.30
C ARG A 121 12.09 11.03 -4.32
N PHE A 122 11.44 11.13 -5.48
CA PHE A 122 10.17 11.84 -5.60
C PHE A 122 9.06 11.19 -4.76
N VAL A 123 8.89 9.87 -4.90
CA VAL A 123 7.83 9.13 -4.18
C VAL A 123 8.09 9.13 -2.69
N LEU A 124 9.36 8.95 -2.30
CA LEU A 124 9.76 8.96 -0.89
C LEU A 124 9.55 10.35 -0.26
N ARG A 125 9.87 11.44 -0.97
CA ARG A 125 9.55 12.80 -0.53
C ARG A 125 8.06 12.95 -0.22
N LYS A 126 7.18 12.47 -1.10
CA LYS A 126 5.72 12.52 -0.90
C LYS A 126 5.26 11.68 0.30
N ALA A 127 5.90 10.54 0.55
CA ALA A 127 5.63 9.73 1.74
C ALA A 127 6.02 10.47 3.03
N LEU A 128 7.18 11.14 3.04
CA LEU A 128 7.63 11.94 4.19
C LEU A 128 6.78 13.20 4.40
N GLU A 129 6.36 13.89 3.32
CA GLU A 129 5.38 14.99 3.39
C GLU A 129 4.06 14.54 4.03
N ALA A 130 3.64 13.28 3.77
CA ALA A 130 2.46 12.66 4.38
C ALA A 130 2.74 12.08 5.79
N LYS A 131 3.96 12.20 6.32
CA LYS A 131 4.40 11.68 7.64
C LYS A 131 4.21 10.17 7.78
N LEU A 132 4.32 9.43 6.69
CA LEU A 132 4.19 7.98 6.70
C LEU A 132 5.49 7.33 7.22
N PRO A 133 5.40 6.40 8.17
CA PRO A 133 6.56 5.61 8.58
C PRO A 133 7.09 4.79 7.41
N VAL A 134 8.42 4.64 7.36
CA VAL A 134 9.14 3.96 6.29
C VAL A 134 9.81 2.71 6.82
N ILE A 135 9.72 1.61 6.08
CA ILE A 135 10.51 0.39 6.26
C ILE A 135 11.42 0.27 5.06
N LEU A 136 12.72 0.12 5.27
CA LEU A 136 13.67 -0.14 4.19
C LEU A 136 13.73 -1.64 3.90
N LEU A 137 13.51 -2.04 2.66
CA LEU A 137 13.63 -3.42 2.18
C LEU A 137 14.71 -3.51 1.11
N VAL A 138 15.84 -4.11 1.46
CA VAL A 138 16.94 -4.39 0.52
C VAL A 138 16.68 -5.75 -0.13
N ASN A 139 16.26 -5.73 -1.39
CA ASN A 139 15.86 -6.92 -2.15
C ASN A 139 16.97 -7.43 -3.06
N LYS A 140 16.86 -8.69 -3.48
CA LYS A 140 17.80 -9.39 -4.37
C LYS A 140 19.20 -9.52 -3.76
N THR A 141 19.29 -9.78 -2.45
CA THR A 141 20.54 -9.97 -1.72
C THR A 141 21.37 -11.13 -2.28
N ASP A 142 20.73 -12.09 -2.95
CA ASP A 142 21.29 -13.27 -3.59
C ASP A 142 21.99 -13.01 -4.94
N ARG A 143 21.97 -11.78 -5.43
CA ARG A 143 22.68 -11.42 -6.68
C ARG A 143 24.20 -11.43 -6.46
N PRO A 144 24.99 -11.96 -7.42
CA PRO A 144 26.45 -11.99 -7.32
C PRO A 144 27.10 -10.60 -7.25
N ASP A 145 26.40 -9.57 -7.74
CA ASP A 145 26.81 -8.16 -7.76
C ASP A 145 26.17 -7.33 -6.63
N ALA A 146 25.58 -7.98 -5.62
CA ALA A 146 25.03 -7.30 -4.45
C ALA A 146 26.13 -6.58 -3.66
N ARG A 147 25.79 -5.38 -3.18
CA ARG A 147 26.61 -4.54 -2.30
C ARG A 147 25.77 -3.99 -1.15
N ILE A 148 25.24 -4.92 -0.36
CA ILE A 148 24.14 -4.70 0.60
C ILE A 148 24.45 -3.56 1.57
N ALA A 149 25.65 -3.54 2.17
CA ALA A 149 26.02 -2.52 3.13
C ALA A 149 26.05 -1.11 2.53
N GLU A 150 26.58 -0.97 1.31
CA GLU A 150 26.66 0.32 0.60
C GLU A 150 25.26 0.80 0.22
N VAL A 151 24.40 -0.09 -0.29
CA VAL A 151 23.02 0.24 -0.68
C VAL A 151 22.18 0.66 0.53
N GLU A 152 22.38 0.03 1.68
CA GLU A 152 21.72 0.43 2.92
C GLU A 152 22.16 1.84 3.33
N GLU A 153 23.47 2.15 3.29
CA GLU A 153 24.00 3.47 3.59
C GLU A 153 23.45 4.52 2.61
N GLU A 154 23.47 4.25 1.30
CA GLU A 154 22.90 5.12 0.27
C GLU A 154 21.39 5.40 0.50
N ALA A 155 20.62 4.40 0.94
CA ALA A 155 19.21 4.58 1.24
C ALA A 155 18.97 5.42 2.51
N HIS A 156 19.77 5.25 3.55
CA HIS A 156 19.75 6.11 4.74
C HIS A 156 20.13 7.53 4.41
N ASP A 157 21.19 7.75 3.63
CA ASP A 157 21.62 9.09 3.19
C ASP A 157 20.51 9.79 2.37
N LEU A 158 19.80 9.04 1.53
CA LEU A 158 18.66 9.57 0.79
C LEU A 158 17.52 10.00 1.72
N LEU A 159 17.17 9.17 2.72
CA LEU A 159 16.13 9.47 3.71
C LEU A 159 16.48 10.71 4.53
N LEU A 160 17.69 10.78 5.06
CA LEU A 160 18.16 11.90 5.86
C LEU A 160 18.29 13.18 5.04
N GLY A 161 18.75 13.08 3.80
CA GLY A 161 18.82 14.22 2.89
C GLY A 161 17.41 14.79 2.60
N LEU A 162 16.43 13.93 2.39
CA LEU A 162 15.03 14.35 2.21
C LEU A 162 14.43 14.94 3.49
N ALA A 163 14.70 14.35 4.64
CA ALA A 163 14.24 14.88 5.93
C ALA A 163 14.81 16.28 6.18
N SER A 164 16.10 16.49 5.90
CA SER A 164 16.72 17.80 6.01
C SER A 164 16.11 18.85 5.06
N ASP A 165 15.73 18.44 3.84
CA ASP A 165 15.06 19.31 2.86
C ASP A 165 13.62 19.67 3.29
N LEU A 166 12.98 18.84 4.12
CA LEU A 166 11.57 18.95 4.48
C LEU A 166 11.32 19.51 5.89
N VAL A 167 12.32 19.56 6.75
CA VAL A 167 12.17 19.92 8.16
C VAL A 167 11.49 21.28 8.37
N ASP A 168 11.74 22.26 7.50
CA ASP A 168 11.14 23.58 7.56
C ASP A 168 9.71 23.62 6.97
N ASP A 169 9.40 22.72 6.03
CA ASP A 169 8.14 22.68 5.29
C ASP A 169 7.10 21.77 5.94
N VAL A 170 7.54 20.71 6.66
CA VAL A 170 6.68 19.71 7.29
C VAL A 170 6.81 19.80 8.82
N PRO A 171 5.91 20.53 9.49
CA PRO A 171 5.90 20.59 10.94
C PRO A 171 5.77 19.21 11.59
N ASP A 172 6.55 18.94 12.64
CA ASP A 172 6.54 17.68 13.40
C ASP A 172 6.95 16.44 12.56
N LEU A 173 7.77 16.61 11.53
CA LEU A 173 8.42 15.49 10.87
C LEU A 173 9.37 14.81 11.87
N ASP A 174 9.15 13.53 12.14
CA ASP A 174 9.98 12.75 13.07
C ASP A 174 11.30 12.33 12.37
N VAL A 175 12.29 13.24 12.43
CA VAL A 175 13.61 13.01 11.84
C VAL A 175 14.36 11.91 12.60
N ASP A 176 14.14 11.78 13.92
CA ASP A 176 14.81 10.75 14.73
C ASP A 176 14.32 9.35 14.33
N ALA A 177 13.05 9.18 14.01
CA ALA A 177 12.54 7.92 13.48
C ALA A 177 13.16 7.54 12.11
N LEU A 178 13.64 8.51 11.33
CA LEU A 178 14.31 8.27 10.06
C LEU A 178 15.80 7.89 10.21
N LEU A 179 16.39 8.16 11.40
CA LEU A 179 17.74 7.68 11.74
C LEU A 179 17.75 6.19 12.07
N ASP A 180 16.64 5.66 12.58
CA ASP A 180 16.50 4.25 13.03
C ASP A 180 15.41 3.53 12.21
N VAL A 181 15.43 3.72 10.89
CA VAL A 181 14.49 3.07 9.97
C VAL A 181 14.70 1.55 10.04
N PRO A 182 13.63 0.77 10.27
CA PRO A 182 13.73 -0.69 10.28
C PRO A 182 14.16 -1.22 8.91
N VAL A 183 15.19 -2.08 8.90
CA VAL A 183 15.71 -2.69 7.68
C VAL A 183 15.34 -4.17 7.62
N VAL A 184 14.89 -4.59 6.44
CA VAL A 184 14.64 -5.99 6.11
C VAL A 184 15.42 -6.32 4.84
N TYR A 185 16.07 -7.47 4.82
CA TYR A 185 16.81 -7.98 3.67
C TYR A 185 16.04 -9.13 3.04
N ALA A 186 15.91 -9.16 1.73
CA ALA A 186 15.08 -10.14 1.07
C ALA A 186 15.66 -10.64 -0.27
N SER A 187 15.23 -11.83 -0.64
CA SER A 187 15.20 -12.32 -2.00
C SER A 187 13.75 -12.62 -2.38
N GLY A 188 13.09 -11.69 -3.05
CA GLY A 188 11.70 -11.89 -3.49
C GLY A 188 11.55 -13.12 -4.39
N ARG A 189 12.58 -13.47 -5.17
CA ARG A 189 12.60 -14.65 -6.02
C ARG A 189 12.63 -15.95 -5.21
N ALA A 190 13.44 -16.00 -4.14
CA ALA A 190 13.50 -17.16 -3.23
C ALA A 190 12.31 -17.17 -2.25
N GLY A 191 11.63 -16.05 -2.06
CA GLY A 191 10.58 -15.91 -1.05
C GLY A 191 11.14 -15.90 0.37
N ALA A 192 12.35 -15.39 0.56
CA ALA A 192 13.09 -15.38 1.83
C ALA A 192 13.36 -13.96 2.30
N ALA A 193 13.27 -13.71 3.59
CA ALA A 193 13.60 -12.43 4.22
C ALA A 193 14.27 -12.61 5.58
N SER A 194 15.03 -11.60 6.03
CA SER A 194 15.69 -11.59 7.34
C SER A 194 15.80 -10.15 7.87
N ARG A 195 15.88 -10.02 9.20
CA ARG A 195 16.28 -8.79 9.89
C ARG A 195 17.81 -8.68 10.03
N ASN A 196 18.51 -9.77 9.82
CA ASN A 196 19.96 -9.81 9.84
C ASN A 196 20.52 -9.59 8.45
N ARG A 197 21.51 -8.70 8.32
CA ARG A 197 22.17 -8.45 7.04
C ARG A 197 22.92 -9.70 6.59
N PRO A 198 22.56 -10.29 5.42
CA PRO A 198 23.32 -11.41 4.86
C PRO A 198 24.64 -10.91 4.25
N ALA A 199 25.54 -11.83 3.92
CA ALA A 199 26.69 -11.51 3.10
C ALA A 199 26.26 -11.20 1.65
N ASP A 200 27.01 -10.36 0.96
CA ASP A 200 26.74 -10.03 -0.45
C ASP A 200 26.68 -11.29 -1.32
N GLY A 201 25.66 -11.38 -2.15
CA GLY A 201 25.40 -12.54 -2.99
C GLY A 201 24.82 -13.76 -2.26
N SER A 202 24.37 -13.59 -1.01
CA SER A 202 23.78 -14.68 -0.22
C SER A 202 22.29 -14.50 -0.03
N LEU A 203 21.58 -15.62 0.11
CA LEU A 203 20.20 -15.62 0.57
C LEU A 203 20.10 -15.15 2.02
N PRO A 204 18.97 -14.55 2.42
CA PRO A 204 18.65 -14.34 3.83
C PRO A 204 18.74 -15.64 4.65
N ASP A 205 18.95 -15.52 5.97
CA ASP A 205 19.09 -16.64 6.89
C ASP A 205 17.76 -17.29 7.32
N ASN A 206 16.67 -16.96 6.64
CA ASN A 206 15.33 -17.49 6.87
C ASN A 206 14.68 -17.88 5.53
N ASP A 207 13.81 -18.90 5.54
CA ASP A 207 13.26 -19.52 4.32
C ASP A 207 11.90 -18.93 3.88
N ASP A 208 11.39 -17.95 4.62
CA ASP A 208 10.09 -17.32 4.35
C ASP A 208 10.14 -15.79 4.47
N LEU A 209 9.00 -15.14 4.20
CA LEU A 209 8.84 -13.69 4.32
C LEU A 209 8.30 -13.25 5.68
N GLU A 210 8.26 -14.14 6.68
CA GLU A 210 7.77 -13.82 8.03
C GLU A 210 8.45 -12.58 8.64
N PRO A 211 9.79 -12.35 8.50
CA PRO A 211 10.43 -11.13 9.01
C PRO A 211 9.91 -9.83 8.35
N LEU A 212 9.45 -9.89 7.09
CA LEU A 212 8.82 -8.74 6.42
C LEU A 212 7.41 -8.49 6.97
N PHE A 213 6.61 -9.55 7.16
CA PHE A 213 5.29 -9.40 7.77
C PHE A 213 5.38 -8.86 9.19
N GLU A 214 6.32 -9.35 9.99
CA GLU A 214 6.62 -8.83 11.32
C GLU A 214 6.95 -7.34 11.28
N ALA A 215 7.86 -6.92 10.37
CA ALA A 215 8.21 -5.52 10.18
C ALA A 215 6.98 -4.64 9.88
N ILE A 216 6.12 -5.09 8.97
CA ILE A 216 4.90 -4.38 8.62
C ILE A 216 3.97 -4.25 9.83
N LEU A 217 3.76 -5.32 10.60
CA LEU A 217 2.86 -5.30 11.75
C LEU A 217 3.40 -4.45 12.90
N GLU A 218 4.72 -4.37 13.07
CA GLU A 218 5.39 -3.64 14.13
C GLU A 218 5.48 -2.13 13.83
N HIS A 219 5.81 -1.77 12.58
CA HIS A 219 6.14 -0.39 12.22
C HIS A 219 5.07 0.35 11.42
N VAL A 220 4.14 -0.35 10.77
CA VAL A 220 3.00 0.30 10.12
C VAL A 220 1.83 0.36 11.11
N PRO A 221 1.35 1.55 11.50
CA PRO A 221 0.26 1.67 12.45
C PRO A 221 -1.04 1.06 11.89
N ALA A 222 -1.88 0.55 12.80
CA ALA A 222 -3.24 0.18 12.46
C ALA A 222 -4.06 1.44 12.17
N PRO A 223 -5.02 1.41 11.23
CA PRO A 223 -5.89 2.54 10.98
C PRO A 223 -6.60 3.02 12.25
N GLU A 224 -6.48 4.31 12.54
CA GLU A 224 -7.19 4.97 13.64
C GLU A 224 -8.53 5.54 13.15
N TYR A 225 -9.53 5.54 14.00
CA TYR A 225 -10.84 6.10 13.71
C TYR A 225 -11.55 6.57 14.97
N ASP A 226 -12.53 7.44 14.80
CA ASP A 226 -13.42 7.89 15.86
C ASP A 226 -14.74 7.09 15.79
N ASP A 227 -15.04 6.31 16.83
CA ASP A 227 -16.24 5.48 16.90
C ASP A 227 -17.56 6.28 16.85
N GLU A 228 -17.53 7.53 17.27
CA GLU A 228 -18.68 8.44 17.28
C GLU A 228 -18.83 9.23 15.98
N HIS A 229 -17.80 9.23 15.12
CA HIS A 229 -17.83 9.98 13.88
C HIS A 229 -18.69 9.28 12.82
N PRO A 230 -19.61 9.99 12.16
CA PRO A 230 -20.38 9.42 11.05
C PRO A 230 -19.48 9.04 9.88
N LEU A 231 -20.06 8.34 8.88
CA LEU A 231 -19.32 7.92 7.70
C LEU A 231 -18.56 9.07 7.07
N GLN A 232 -17.28 8.81 6.83
CA GLN A 232 -16.37 9.62 6.03
C GLN A 232 -15.54 8.70 5.15
N ALA A 233 -15.73 8.80 3.85
CA ALA A 233 -14.98 8.01 2.87
C ALA A 233 -14.58 8.91 1.70
N TRP A 234 -13.33 8.80 1.28
CA TRP A 234 -12.74 9.67 0.26
C TRP A 234 -12.42 8.87 -1.00
N VAL A 235 -12.85 9.39 -2.16
CA VAL A 235 -12.60 8.81 -3.48
C VAL A 235 -11.18 9.14 -3.92
N THR A 236 -10.36 8.12 -3.99
CA THR A 236 -8.93 8.24 -4.31
C THR A 236 -8.63 7.89 -5.76
N ASN A 237 -9.40 6.97 -6.35
CA ASN A 237 -9.22 6.56 -7.73
C ASN A 237 -10.54 6.12 -8.39
N LEU A 238 -10.52 5.95 -9.69
CA LEU A 238 -11.65 5.46 -10.48
C LEU A 238 -11.24 4.22 -11.26
N ASP A 239 -12.21 3.35 -11.46
CA ASP A 239 -12.08 2.16 -12.29
C ASP A 239 -13.37 1.92 -13.06
N SER A 240 -13.40 0.91 -13.89
CA SER A 240 -14.59 0.54 -14.66
C SER A 240 -14.79 -0.98 -14.66
N SER A 241 -16.05 -1.37 -14.63
CA SER A 241 -16.46 -2.76 -14.81
C SER A 241 -17.41 -2.86 -16.01
N PRO A 242 -17.25 -3.86 -16.89
CA PRO A 242 -18.18 -4.09 -17.99
C PRO A 242 -19.64 -4.28 -17.54
N PHE A 243 -19.84 -4.76 -16.31
CA PHE A 243 -21.15 -5.08 -15.76
C PHE A 243 -21.70 -4.02 -14.81
N LEU A 244 -20.83 -3.34 -14.07
CA LEU A 244 -21.22 -2.38 -13.03
C LEU A 244 -21.03 -0.92 -13.46
N GLY A 245 -20.40 -0.70 -14.61
CA GLY A 245 -20.04 0.63 -15.07
C GLY A 245 -18.89 1.24 -14.28
N ARG A 246 -19.00 2.54 -13.98
CA ARG A 246 -17.97 3.28 -13.22
C ARG A 246 -17.89 2.78 -11.78
N LEU A 247 -16.67 2.53 -11.32
CA LEU A 247 -16.36 2.18 -9.94
C LEU A 247 -15.54 3.31 -9.32
N ALA A 248 -15.91 3.73 -8.11
CA ALA A 248 -15.10 4.62 -7.29
C ALA A 248 -14.32 3.78 -6.28
N LEU A 249 -12.99 3.92 -6.31
CA LEU A 249 -12.11 3.35 -5.29
C LEU A 249 -11.95 4.38 -4.19
N LEU A 250 -12.13 3.94 -2.94
CA LEU A 250 -12.10 4.82 -1.80
C LEU A 250 -11.56 4.12 -0.55
N ARG A 251 -11.04 4.93 0.37
CA ARG A 251 -10.75 4.53 1.74
C ARG A 251 -11.85 5.04 2.66
N VAL A 252 -12.33 4.18 3.55
CA VAL A 252 -13.22 4.57 4.65
C VAL A 252 -12.37 5.07 5.80
N PHE A 253 -12.54 6.33 6.21
CA PHE A 253 -11.81 6.91 7.35
C PHE A 253 -12.58 6.74 8.65
N ASN A 254 -13.89 7.01 8.64
CA ASN A 254 -14.75 6.87 9.81
C ASN A 254 -16.10 6.26 9.44
N GLY A 255 -16.76 5.69 10.43
CA GLY A 255 -18.09 5.11 10.28
C GLY A 255 -18.12 3.84 9.44
N THR A 256 -19.29 3.51 8.93
CA THR A 256 -19.52 2.25 8.16
C THR A 256 -20.24 2.55 6.86
N LEU A 257 -19.68 2.05 5.77
CA LEU A 257 -20.28 2.04 4.44
C LEU A 257 -21.04 0.73 4.23
N LYS A 258 -22.26 0.77 3.69
CA LYS A 258 -23.08 -0.43 3.45
C LYS A 258 -23.62 -0.48 2.03
N LYS A 259 -23.67 -1.67 1.45
CA LYS A 259 -24.40 -1.91 0.20
C LYS A 259 -25.86 -1.51 0.36
N GLY A 260 -26.42 -0.85 -0.65
CA GLY A 260 -27.80 -0.37 -0.65
C GLY A 260 -28.07 0.90 0.17
N GLN A 261 -27.06 1.42 0.89
CA GLN A 261 -27.19 2.64 1.70
C GLN A 261 -27.26 3.88 0.81
N THR A 262 -28.07 4.85 1.23
CA THR A 262 -28.06 6.20 0.66
C THR A 262 -27.08 7.05 1.47
N VAL A 263 -26.19 7.73 0.79
CA VAL A 263 -25.15 8.60 1.36
C VAL A 263 -25.23 9.99 0.74
N ALA A 264 -24.73 10.99 1.47
CA ALA A 264 -24.46 12.30 0.89
C ALA A 264 -23.15 12.18 0.09
N TRP A 265 -23.24 12.45 -1.20
CA TRP A 265 -22.09 12.59 -2.09
C TRP A 265 -21.73 14.06 -2.22
N VAL A 266 -20.60 14.44 -1.65
CA VAL A 266 -20.06 15.81 -1.59
C VAL A 266 -19.04 15.99 -2.70
N ARG A 267 -19.28 16.93 -3.60
CA ARG A 267 -18.44 17.23 -4.74
C ARG A 267 -17.35 18.27 -4.41
N ALA A 268 -16.37 18.40 -5.29
CA ALA A 268 -15.27 19.34 -5.14
C ALA A 268 -15.72 20.81 -5.11
N ASP A 269 -16.85 21.15 -5.74
CA ASP A 269 -17.44 22.50 -5.72
C ASP A 269 -18.25 22.81 -4.45
N GLY A 270 -18.30 21.89 -3.49
CA GLY A 270 -19.07 21.98 -2.24
C GLY A 270 -20.54 21.62 -2.38
N THR A 271 -21.04 21.33 -3.59
CA THR A 271 -22.40 20.83 -3.75
C THR A 271 -22.51 19.39 -3.27
N HIS A 272 -23.68 19.01 -2.76
CA HIS A 272 -23.95 17.66 -2.33
C HIS A 272 -25.28 17.15 -2.86
N GLN A 273 -25.35 15.84 -3.02
CA GLN A 273 -26.58 15.16 -3.39
C GLN A 273 -26.63 13.78 -2.74
N ASN A 274 -27.84 13.28 -2.52
CA ASN A 274 -28.02 11.91 -2.04
C ASN A 274 -27.84 10.93 -3.21
N ALA A 275 -27.03 9.91 -2.98
CA ALA A 275 -26.83 8.83 -3.93
C ALA A 275 -26.83 7.47 -3.22
N ARG A 276 -27.25 6.44 -3.95
CA ARG A 276 -27.36 5.08 -3.39
C ARG A 276 -26.19 4.22 -3.86
N ILE A 277 -25.54 3.56 -2.94
CA ILE A 277 -24.51 2.55 -3.20
C ILE A 277 -25.22 1.31 -3.75
N THR A 278 -25.03 0.99 -5.02
CA THR A 278 -25.65 -0.18 -5.65
C THR A 278 -24.84 -1.44 -5.42
N GLU A 279 -23.50 -1.33 -5.46
CA GLU A 279 -22.57 -2.39 -5.17
C GLU A 279 -21.43 -1.90 -4.29
N LEU A 280 -20.93 -2.79 -3.42
CA LEU A 280 -19.76 -2.60 -2.58
C LEU A 280 -18.86 -3.82 -2.75
N LEU A 281 -17.61 -3.58 -3.13
CA LEU A 281 -16.64 -4.61 -3.42
C LEU A 281 -15.39 -4.45 -2.53
N LYS A 282 -14.98 -5.52 -1.87
CA LYS A 282 -13.68 -5.65 -1.19
C LYS A 282 -12.70 -6.42 -2.08
N THR A 283 -11.42 -6.34 -1.77
CA THR A 283 -10.37 -7.08 -2.46
C THR A 283 -9.92 -8.27 -1.62
N ARG A 284 -9.66 -9.40 -2.26
CA ARG A 284 -8.97 -10.57 -1.70
C ARG A 284 -7.95 -11.03 -2.72
N ALA A 285 -6.70 -11.11 -2.35
CA ALA A 285 -5.59 -11.23 -3.27
C ALA A 285 -5.68 -10.14 -4.35
N LEU A 286 -5.90 -10.51 -5.61
CA LEU A 286 -6.05 -9.61 -6.74
C LEU A 286 -7.50 -9.42 -7.21
N GLU A 287 -8.44 -10.15 -6.63
CA GLU A 287 -9.82 -10.18 -7.08
C GLU A 287 -10.75 -9.37 -6.18
N ARG A 288 -11.74 -8.73 -6.80
CA ARG A 288 -12.81 -8.05 -6.09
C ARG A 288 -13.98 -9.00 -5.86
N TYR A 289 -14.54 -8.95 -4.67
CA TYR A 289 -15.73 -9.72 -4.31
C TYR A 289 -16.79 -8.83 -3.65
N PRO A 290 -18.09 -9.14 -3.84
CA PRO A 290 -19.17 -8.40 -3.21
C PRO A 290 -19.10 -8.49 -1.68
N ALA A 291 -19.33 -7.36 -1.01
CA ALA A 291 -19.38 -7.26 0.43
C ALA A 291 -20.61 -6.47 0.87
N GLU A 292 -21.14 -6.78 2.06
CA GLU A 292 -22.30 -6.08 2.62
C GLU A 292 -21.93 -4.78 3.32
N SER A 293 -20.71 -4.70 3.87
CA SER A 293 -20.24 -3.52 4.58
C SER A 293 -18.74 -3.36 4.56
N ALA A 294 -18.29 -2.10 4.76
CA ALA A 294 -16.90 -1.73 4.96
C ALA A 294 -16.79 -0.75 6.12
N GLY A 295 -15.79 -0.95 6.97
CA GLY A 295 -15.51 -0.12 8.14
C GLY A 295 -14.27 0.77 7.96
N PRO A 296 -13.88 1.52 9.01
CA PRO A 296 -12.71 2.39 8.98
C PRO A 296 -11.44 1.65 8.58
N GLY A 297 -10.61 2.28 7.75
CA GLY A 297 -9.39 1.70 7.18
C GLY A 297 -9.60 0.82 5.95
N ASP A 298 -10.81 0.29 5.70
CA ASP A 298 -11.07 -0.55 4.54
C ASP A 298 -10.89 0.25 3.23
N ILE A 299 -10.23 -0.37 2.25
CA ILE A 299 -10.11 0.11 0.88
C ILE A 299 -11.06 -0.69 0.02
N VAL A 300 -12.02 -0.01 -0.61
CA VAL A 300 -13.13 -0.64 -1.32
C VAL A 300 -13.43 0.03 -2.65
N ALA A 301 -14.13 -0.69 -3.52
CA ALA A 301 -14.72 -0.13 -4.72
C ALA A 301 -16.26 -0.13 -4.59
N ILE A 302 -16.88 0.96 -5.02
CA ILE A 302 -18.33 1.10 -5.02
C ILE A 302 -18.87 1.47 -6.39
N ALA A 303 -20.11 1.08 -6.67
CA ALA A 303 -20.90 1.49 -7.83
C ALA A 303 -22.18 2.21 -7.42
N GLY A 304 -22.83 2.87 -8.42
CA GLY A 304 -24.05 3.65 -8.22
C GLY A 304 -23.85 5.15 -8.41
N PHE A 305 -22.68 5.57 -8.88
CA PHE A 305 -22.28 6.97 -9.03
C PHE A 305 -21.73 7.22 -10.43
N GLU A 306 -22.60 7.59 -11.38
CA GLU A 306 -22.20 7.70 -12.80
C GLU A 306 -21.13 8.75 -13.08
N ASN A 307 -21.18 9.88 -12.35
CA ASN A 307 -20.31 11.04 -12.58
C ASN A 307 -19.39 11.35 -11.39
N ILE A 308 -19.16 10.39 -10.51
CA ILE A 308 -18.24 10.59 -9.38
C ILE A 308 -16.83 10.83 -9.89
N THR A 309 -16.10 11.73 -9.22
CA THR A 309 -14.74 12.09 -9.55
C THR A 309 -13.80 11.90 -8.37
N ILE A 310 -12.50 11.86 -8.66
CA ILE A 310 -11.44 11.74 -7.65
C ILE A 310 -11.46 12.99 -6.75
N GLY A 311 -11.25 12.80 -5.45
CA GLY A 311 -11.25 13.85 -4.43
C GLY A 311 -12.61 14.13 -3.82
N GLU A 312 -13.68 13.54 -4.34
CA GLU A 312 -15.02 13.67 -3.76
C GLU A 312 -15.20 12.79 -2.52
N THR A 313 -16.13 13.17 -1.66
CA THR A 313 -16.34 12.55 -0.36
C THR A 313 -17.74 11.96 -0.23
N LEU A 314 -17.82 10.80 0.39
CA LEU A 314 -19.09 10.20 0.81
C LEU A 314 -19.23 10.36 2.33
N SER A 315 -20.40 10.81 2.77
CA SER A 315 -20.68 11.10 4.17
C SER A 315 -22.13 10.76 4.55
N LEU A 316 -22.40 10.66 5.85
CA LEU A 316 -23.74 10.64 6.42
C LEU A 316 -24.07 11.93 7.18
N ILE A 317 -23.18 12.90 7.20
CA ILE A 317 -23.45 14.23 7.77
C ILE A 317 -24.39 14.95 6.80
N HIS A 318 -25.55 15.33 7.29
CA HIS A 318 -26.42 16.24 6.58
C HIS A 318 -25.83 17.65 6.71
N ILE A 319 -25.33 18.14 5.62
CA ILE A 319 -24.82 19.51 5.53
C ILE A 319 -25.96 20.44 5.19
#